data_b3a6b4b963331f66c5deb5450212fea4
#
_entry.id   b3a6b4b963331f66c5deb5450212fea4
#
_cell.length_a   1.000
_cell.length_b   1.000
_cell.length_c   1.000
_cell.angle_alpha   90.00
_cell.angle_beta   90.00
_cell.angle_gamma   90.00
#
_symmetry.space_group_name_H-M   'P 1'
#
loop_
_entity.id
_entity.type
_entity.pdbx_description
1 polymer ?
#
loop_
_entity_poly.entity_id
_entity_poly.type
_entity_poly.pdbx_seq_one_letter_code
_entity_poly.pdbx_strand_id
1 'polypeptide(L)'
;MRKRSLALLLTAALVTSMSVTGCQKAAPTATEAVTESAVQTQAPEETEAETEKAEEEGWKPYDENGQIKRDDRDGNGKNGVVSTGKYEASKIGADIIEAGGNAVDAAVAVGFALGVCEPQSSGIGGGGFMTIHSADGEDVFVNFREKAPAAATPDMWQLDAEGNVIGNQKAIGGKSVGIPGNVKGMEYAFEKYGSGNVTWEEVIAPSVKLAEEGYIVTPTLYNDMFGSYDAMVNYPEFGNVYLNADGLNYQVGDTFKNPDLAKTLKAISDGGADAFYTGAIAQKMVDTVNKYGGLFTMDDLANYEVKVME
;
A
#
# COMPACT_ATOMS: atom_id res chain seq x y z
N MET A 1 -14.87 -6.55 -59.43
CA MET A 1 -13.68 -6.22 -60.28
C MET A 1 -12.73 -5.37 -59.47
N ARG A 2 -11.48 -5.71 -59.54
CA ARG A 2 -10.22 -5.10 -59.06
C ARG A 2 -9.72 -5.51 -57.68
N LYS A 3 -8.80 -6.49 -57.80
CA LYS A 3 -7.75 -6.91 -56.89
C LYS A 3 -6.64 -5.85 -56.76
N ARG A 4 -5.98 -5.79 -55.62
CA ARG A 4 -4.55 -5.44 -55.39
C ARG A 4 -4.19 -5.94 -53.99
N SER A 5 -3.51 -7.10 -53.81
CA SER A 5 -2.06 -7.39 -53.87
C SER A 5 -1.27 -6.55 -52.84
N LEU A 6 -0.89 -7.16 -51.73
CA LEU A 6 0.31 -7.86 -51.31
C LEU A 6 1.58 -7.00 -51.24
N ALA A 7 2.11 -6.80 -50.05
CA ALA A 7 3.54 -6.64 -49.83
C ALA A 7 3.93 -7.22 -48.46
N LEU A 8 4.55 -8.40 -48.51
CA LEU A 8 5.33 -9.03 -47.44
C LEU A 8 6.68 -8.30 -47.35
N LEU A 9 7.09 -7.95 -46.10
CA LEU A 9 8.51 -7.63 -45.82
C LEU A 9 8.97 -8.51 -44.66
N LEU A 10 9.75 -9.55 -45.05
CA LEU A 10 10.60 -10.32 -44.14
C LEU A 10 11.78 -9.44 -43.68
N THR A 11 12.04 -9.39 -42.37
CA THR A 11 13.35 -9.03 -41.85
C THR A 11 13.85 -10.16 -40.96
N ALA A 12 15.01 -10.69 -41.36
CA ALA A 12 15.72 -11.78 -40.76
C ALA A 12 16.36 -11.35 -39.42
N ALA A 13 16.21 -12.19 -38.40
CA ALA A 13 16.94 -12.06 -37.13
C ALA A 13 18.28 -12.79 -37.25
N LEU A 14 19.36 -12.05 -36.98
CA LEU A 14 20.71 -12.61 -36.80
C LEU A 14 20.83 -13.12 -35.36
N VAL A 15 21.05 -14.40 -35.19
CA VAL A 15 21.44 -15.04 -33.94
C VAL A 15 22.97 -15.07 -33.89
N THR A 16 23.56 -14.36 -32.94
CA THR A 16 25.00 -14.50 -32.62
C THR A 16 25.14 -15.29 -31.32
N SER A 17 25.64 -16.50 -31.44
CA SER A 17 26.07 -17.40 -30.38
C SER A 17 27.39 -16.92 -29.80
N MET A 18 27.46 -16.66 -28.48
CA MET A 18 28.72 -16.51 -27.74
C MET A 18 28.99 -17.76 -26.91
N SER A 19 30.12 -18.35 -27.21
CA SER A 19 30.68 -19.55 -26.59
C SER A 19 31.18 -19.29 -25.17
N VAL A 20 30.88 -20.22 -24.28
CA VAL A 20 31.40 -20.31 -22.92
C VAL A 20 32.83 -20.87 -22.98
N THR A 21 33.81 -20.15 -22.43
CA THR A 21 35.15 -20.70 -22.16
C THR A 21 35.43 -20.64 -20.65
N GLY A 22 35.86 -21.80 -20.15
CA GLY A 22 35.93 -22.15 -18.75
C GLY A 22 36.99 -21.43 -17.94
N CYS A 23 36.78 -21.41 -16.63
CA CYS A 23 37.69 -21.00 -15.58
C CYS A 23 38.82 -21.99 -15.37
N GLN A 24 40.06 -21.54 -15.41
CA GLN A 24 41.18 -22.20 -14.75
C GLN A 24 41.61 -21.40 -13.51
N LYS A 25 41.77 -22.13 -12.39
CA LYS A 25 42.30 -21.67 -11.11
C LYS A 25 43.80 -21.37 -11.25
N ALA A 26 44.26 -20.23 -10.69
CA ALA A 26 45.61 -20.04 -10.26
C ALA A 26 45.65 -19.54 -8.82
N ALA A 27 46.56 -20.12 -8.00
CA ALA A 27 46.73 -19.85 -6.59
C ALA A 27 47.74 -18.68 -6.36
N PRO A 28 47.93 -18.19 -5.12
CA PRO A 28 48.27 -16.83 -4.82
C PRO A 28 49.76 -16.59 -4.66
N THR A 29 50.22 -15.38 -4.96
CA THR A 29 51.53 -14.87 -4.54
C THR A 29 51.37 -13.51 -3.81
N ALA A 30 51.93 -13.52 -2.64
CA ALA A 30 52.44 -12.51 -1.70
C ALA A 30 52.20 -10.98 -1.93
N THR A 31 51.57 -10.39 -0.95
CA THR A 31 51.96 -9.25 -0.07
C THR A 31 52.60 -8.02 -0.72
N GLU A 32 51.84 -6.95 -0.83
CA GLU A 32 52.34 -5.60 -0.59
C GLU A 32 51.34 -4.85 0.30
N ALA A 33 51.82 -4.30 1.41
CA ALA A 33 51.09 -3.53 2.38
C ALA A 33 50.80 -2.14 1.82
N VAL A 34 49.53 -1.86 1.56
CA VAL A 34 49.07 -0.49 1.29
C VAL A 34 48.56 0.10 2.61
N THR A 35 49.27 1.10 3.08
CA THR A 35 48.91 1.94 4.23
C THR A 35 47.55 2.59 3.97
N GLU A 36 46.58 2.24 4.82
CA GLU A 36 45.28 2.90 4.92
C GLU A 36 45.48 4.36 5.37
N SER A 37 45.30 5.28 4.46
CA SER A 37 45.08 6.70 4.79
C SER A 37 43.60 6.85 5.10
N ALA A 38 43.27 6.99 6.38
CA ALA A 38 41.92 7.29 6.84
C ALA A 38 41.51 8.68 6.32
N VAL A 39 40.69 8.68 5.26
CA VAL A 39 39.91 9.86 4.88
C VAL A 39 38.73 9.94 5.86
N GLN A 40 38.87 10.78 6.86
CA GLN A 40 37.73 11.21 7.67
C GLN A 40 36.82 12.05 6.77
N THR A 41 35.75 11.44 6.27
CA THR A 41 34.62 12.15 5.71
C THR A 41 33.84 12.73 6.92
N GLN A 42 34.03 13.99 7.20
CA GLN A 42 33.11 14.72 8.09
C GLN A 42 31.74 14.72 7.43
N ALA A 43 30.75 14.14 8.11
CA ALA A 43 29.35 14.35 7.77
C ALA A 43 29.05 15.86 7.87
N PRO A 44 28.25 16.42 6.95
CA PRO A 44 27.78 17.79 7.10
C PRO A 44 27.03 17.92 8.41
N GLU A 45 27.39 18.88 9.27
CA GLU A 45 26.56 19.32 10.37
C GLU A 45 25.29 19.94 9.76
N GLU A 46 24.17 19.19 9.78
CA GLU A 46 22.85 19.77 9.59
C GLU A 46 22.60 20.73 10.75
N THR A 47 22.49 22.00 10.47
CA THR A 47 22.17 23.01 11.46
C THR A 47 20.67 22.90 11.76
N GLU A 48 20.32 22.82 13.05
CA GLU A 48 18.92 22.86 13.58
C GLU A 48 18.07 23.98 12.93
N ALA A 49 18.71 25.04 12.42
CA ALA A 49 18.07 26.14 11.72
C ALA A 49 17.46 25.79 10.35
N GLU A 50 17.89 24.70 9.67
CA GLU A 50 17.30 24.29 8.38
C GLU A 50 16.05 23.44 8.59
N THR A 51 15.99 22.66 9.66
CA THR A 51 14.83 21.86 10.03
C THR A 51 13.66 22.76 10.49
N GLU A 52 13.95 23.77 11.33
CA GLU A 52 12.92 24.75 11.76
C GLU A 52 12.36 25.59 10.60
N LYS A 53 13.16 25.90 9.58
CA LYS A 53 12.70 26.65 8.41
C LYS A 53 11.77 25.86 7.51
N ALA A 54 11.96 24.55 7.40
CA ALA A 54 11.10 23.66 6.63
C ALA A 54 9.70 23.51 7.25
N GLU A 55 9.60 23.55 8.59
CA GLU A 55 8.31 23.49 9.30
C GLU A 55 7.50 24.81 9.19
N GLU A 56 8.16 25.98 9.15
CA GLU A 56 7.49 27.28 9.00
C GLU A 56 6.92 27.53 7.60
N GLU A 57 7.49 26.96 6.54
CA GLU A 57 7.01 27.13 5.16
C GLU A 57 6.00 26.04 4.72
N GLY A 58 5.63 25.11 5.58
CA GLY A 58 4.73 23.99 5.26
C GLY A 58 5.32 23.15 4.12
N TRP A 59 6.37 22.39 4.45
CA TRP A 59 7.07 21.52 3.52
C TRP A 59 6.11 20.67 2.67
N LYS A 60 6.26 20.75 1.36
CA LYS A 60 5.47 20.00 0.38
C LYS A 60 6.39 19.04 -0.36
N PRO A 61 6.13 17.71 -0.24
CA PRO A 61 6.97 16.69 -0.87
C PRO A 61 6.87 16.65 -2.39
N TYR A 62 5.85 17.34 -2.92
CA TYR A 62 5.56 17.37 -4.35
C TYR A 62 5.76 18.79 -4.89
N ASP A 63 6.22 18.89 -6.14
CA ASP A 63 6.25 20.14 -6.88
C ASP A 63 4.85 20.52 -7.39
N GLU A 64 4.75 21.65 -8.10
CA GLU A 64 3.52 22.16 -8.69
C GLU A 64 2.89 21.23 -9.74
N ASN A 65 3.66 20.25 -10.25
CA ASN A 65 3.22 19.24 -11.21
C ASN A 65 2.90 17.89 -10.53
N GLY A 66 2.90 17.83 -9.19
CA GLY A 66 2.70 16.61 -8.43
C GLY A 66 3.87 15.63 -8.51
N GLN A 67 5.06 16.07 -8.92
CA GLN A 67 6.26 15.24 -8.91
C GLN A 67 6.94 15.33 -7.54
N ILE A 68 7.45 14.19 -7.06
CA ILE A 68 8.21 14.16 -5.81
C ILE A 68 9.50 14.95 -5.99
N LYS A 69 9.75 15.89 -5.08
CA LYS A 69 11.05 16.57 -4.98
C LYS A 69 12.09 15.55 -4.56
N ARG A 70 13.09 15.32 -5.38
CA ARG A 70 14.06 14.24 -5.19
C ARG A 70 14.98 14.44 -4.01
N ASP A 71 15.27 15.67 -3.67
CA ASP A 71 16.16 16.04 -2.57
C ASP A 71 15.55 15.73 -1.20
N ASP A 72 14.21 15.53 -1.15
CA ASP A 72 13.45 15.24 0.07
C ASP A 72 13.12 13.73 0.24
N ARG A 73 13.78 12.84 -0.52
CA ARG A 73 13.50 11.39 -0.47
C ARG A 73 14.38 10.63 0.51
N ASP A 74 15.46 11.23 0.94
CA ASP A 74 16.44 10.61 1.82
C ASP A 74 16.24 11.14 3.24
N GLY A 75 16.17 10.23 4.19
CA GLY A 75 16.05 10.55 5.61
C GLY A 75 17.09 9.80 6.43
N ASN A 76 17.64 10.48 7.42
CA ASN A 76 18.58 9.91 8.39
C ASN A 76 17.98 10.04 9.79
N GLY A 77 18.02 8.95 10.56
CA GLY A 77 17.53 8.93 11.93
C GLY A 77 18.45 8.16 12.86
N LYS A 78 18.57 8.62 14.11
CA LYS A 78 19.33 7.89 15.15
C LYS A 78 18.47 6.84 15.85
N ASN A 79 17.17 7.10 16.00
CA ASN A 79 16.25 6.27 16.77
C ASN A 79 15.43 5.31 15.91
N GLY A 80 15.32 5.60 14.62
CA GLY A 80 14.59 4.77 13.66
C GLY A 80 14.51 5.43 12.28
N VAL A 81 14.06 4.66 11.30
CA VAL A 81 13.76 5.15 9.94
C VAL A 81 12.47 4.51 9.48
N VAL A 82 11.70 5.25 8.69
CA VAL A 82 10.47 4.77 8.04
C VAL A 82 10.57 5.04 6.55
N SER A 83 10.34 4.01 5.73
CA SER A 83 10.36 4.13 4.27
C SER A 83 9.11 3.50 3.68
N THR A 84 8.37 4.26 2.88
CA THR A 84 7.13 3.82 2.24
C THR A 84 7.01 4.35 0.82
N GLY A 85 5.98 3.92 0.09
CA GLY A 85 5.66 4.45 -1.24
C GLY A 85 5.13 5.90 -1.24
N LYS A 86 4.79 6.45 -0.06
CA LYS A 86 4.20 7.78 0.10
C LYS A 86 4.88 8.55 1.22
N TYR A 87 5.19 9.81 0.96
CA TYR A 87 5.79 10.69 1.96
C TYR A 87 4.91 10.83 3.20
N GLU A 88 3.61 11.07 3.01
CA GLU A 88 2.65 11.24 4.09
C GLU A 88 2.66 10.05 5.07
N ALA A 89 2.72 8.85 4.53
CA ALA A 89 2.78 7.64 5.34
C ALA A 89 4.13 7.48 6.05
N SER A 90 5.25 7.80 5.39
CA SER A 90 6.58 7.77 6.01
C SER A 90 6.69 8.77 7.16
N LYS A 91 6.16 10.00 6.95
CA LYS A 91 6.14 11.01 8.00
C LYS A 91 5.29 10.57 9.20
N ILE A 92 4.09 10.05 8.97
CA ILE A 92 3.23 9.54 10.04
C ILE A 92 3.95 8.46 10.86
N GLY A 93 4.62 7.51 10.19
CA GLY A 93 5.37 6.49 10.91
C GLY A 93 6.54 7.05 11.73
N ALA A 94 7.27 8.05 11.19
CA ALA A 94 8.34 8.74 11.91
C ALA A 94 7.80 9.49 13.14
N ASP A 95 6.69 10.20 13.00
CA ASP A 95 6.03 10.92 14.10
C ASP A 95 5.60 9.97 15.23
N ILE A 96 5.16 8.75 14.92
CA ILE A 96 4.86 7.72 15.92
C ILE A 96 6.12 7.26 16.66
N ILE A 97 7.26 7.10 15.97
CA ILE A 97 8.54 6.78 16.63
C ILE A 97 8.97 7.93 17.55
N GLU A 98 8.84 9.17 17.10
CA GLU A 98 9.14 10.37 17.93
C GLU A 98 8.24 10.49 19.15
N ALA A 99 6.98 10.07 19.04
CA ALA A 99 6.04 10.00 20.16
C ALA A 99 6.37 8.88 21.17
N GLY A 100 7.36 8.05 20.90
CA GLY A 100 7.81 6.97 21.79
C GLY A 100 7.30 5.59 21.40
N GLY A 101 6.62 5.45 20.26
CA GLY A 101 6.23 4.19 19.67
C GLY A 101 7.43 3.39 19.18
N ASN A 102 7.27 2.07 19.04
CA ASN A 102 8.27 1.21 18.42
C ASN A 102 8.03 1.05 16.90
N ALA A 103 8.84 0.23 16.25
CA ALA A 103 8.72 -0.03 14.81
C ALA A 103 7.37 -0.65 14.41
N VAL A 104 6.74 -1.42 15.31
CA VAL A 104 5.43 -2.04 15.05
C VAL A 104 4.32 -1.00 15.14
N ASP A 105 4.34 -0.10 16.15
CA ASP A 105 3.40 1.00 16.26
C ASP A 105 3.47 1.89 15.00
N ALA A 106 4.69 2.22 14.56
CA ALA A 106 4.91 2.98 13.33
C ALA A 106 4.40 2.24 12.08
N ALA A 107 4.64 0.92 11.97
CA ALA A 107 4.17 0.11 10.85
C ALA A 107 2.64 0.03 10.79
N VAL A 108 1.97 -0.03 11.94
CA VAL A 108 0.50 0.00 12.04
C VAL A 108 -0.05 1.35 11.58
N ALA A 109 0.51 2.46 12.08
CA ALA A 109 0.11 3.80 11.64
C ALA A 109 0.33 4.01 10.13
N VAL A 110 1.47 3.55 9.61
CA VAL A 110 1.79 3.54 8.16
C VAL A 110 0.77 2.70 7.38
N GLY A 111 0.38 1.52 7.88
CA GLY A 111 -0.59 0.67 7.21
C GLY A 111 -1.95 1.35 7.02
N PHE A 112 -2.44 2.08 8.02
CA PHE A 112 -3.64 2.91 7.89
C PHE A 112 -3.42 4.11 6.98
N ALA A 113 -2.29 4.80 7.09
CA ALA A 113 -1.97 5.96 6.26
C ALA A 113 -1.87 5.61 4.77
N LEU A 114 -1.21 4.50 4.41
CA LEU A 114 -1.15 3.99 3.04
C LEU A 114 -2.54 3.66 2.51
N GLY A 115 -3.43 3.10 3.36
CA GLY A 115 -4.83 2.87 2.99
C GLY A 115 -5.60 4.15 2.62
N VAL A 116 -5.13 5.31 3.06
CA VAL A 116 -5.67 6.62 2.68
C VAL A 116 -4.98 7.17 1.43
N CYS A 117 -3.63 7.29 1.44
CA CYS A 117 -2.91 8.03 0.40
C CYS A 117 -2.37 7.16 -0.75
N GLU A 118 -2.54 5.84 -0.69
CA GLU A 118 -2.19 4.88 -1.75
C GLU A 118 -3.33 3.88 -2.02
N PRO A 119 -4.56 4.37 -2.28
CA PRO A 119 -5.76 3.54 -2.32
C PRO A 119 -5.78 2.50 -3.44
N GLN A 120 -4.97 2.69 -4.49
CA GLN A 120 -4.85 1.74 -5.60
C GLN A 120 -4.07 0.46 -5.22
N SER A 121 -3.27 0.50 -4.14
CA SER A 121 -2.39 -0.60 -3.74
C SER A 121 -2.56 -1.04 -2.30
N SER A 122 -3.23 -0.23 -1.48
CA SER A 122 -3.41 -0.44 -0.04
C SER A 122 -4.83 -0.14 0.40
N GLY A 123 -5.20 -0.56 1.59
CA GLY A 123 -6.50 -0.18 2.17
C GLY A 123 -7.03 -1.16 3.21
N ILE A 124 -7.99 -0.66 4.00
CA ILE A 124 -8.64 -1.44 5.06
C ILE A 124 -9.51 -2.59 4.52
N GLY A 125 -9.90 -2.54 3.25
CA GLY A 125 -10.64 -3.61 2.56
C GLY A 125 -9.77 -4.72 1.99
N GLY A 126 -8.45 -4.65 2.16
CA GLY A 126 -7.48 -5.64 1.71
C GLY A 126 -6.88 -6.48 2.83
N GLY A 127 -5.67 -6.95 2.59
CA GLY A 127 -4.88 -7.71 3.55
C GLY A 127 -3.39 -7.56 3.28
N GLY A 128 -2.58 -8.34 3.98
CA GLY A 128 -1.14 -8.25 3.84
C GLY A 128 -0.37 -9.21 4.73
N PHE A 129 0.89 -8.88 4.88
CA PHE A 129 1.84 -9.59 5.72
C PHE A 129 2.68 -8.59 6.51
N MET A 130 3.10 -8.99 7.69
CA MET A 130 4.07 -8.25 8.49
C MET A 130 5.13 -9.21 9.00
N THR A 131 6.40 -8.93 8.74
CA THR A 131 7.52 -9.61 9.37
C THR A 131 8.09 -8.70 10.44
N ILE A 132 8.22 -9.22 11.65
CA ILE A 132 8.71 -8.50 12.82
C ILE A 132 9.98 -9.22 13.29
N HIS A 133 11.08 -8.46 13.39
CA HIS A 133 12.29 -8.90 14.06
C HIS A 133 12.45 -8.08 15.32
N SER A 134 12.31 -8.70 16.48
CA SER A 134 12.39 -8.01 17.77
C SER A 134 13.83 -7.90 18.27
N ALA A 135 14.05 -6.95 19.19
CA ALA A 135 15.38 -6.66 19.72
C ALA A 135 16.01 -7.83 20.50
N ASP A 136 15.22 -8.76 20.99
CA ASP A 136 15.65 -10.00 21.64
C ASP A 136 15.96 -11.14 20.64
N GLY A 137 15.77 -10.88 19.34
CA GLY A 137 16.09 -11.80 18.24
C GLY A 137 14.97 -12.75 17.85
N GLU A 138 13.74 -12.51 18.31
CA GLU A 138 12.58 -13.28 17.89
C GLU A 138 12.08 -12.82 16.51
N ASP A 139 11.81 -13.75 15.63
CA ASP A 139 11.24 -13.52 14.30
C ASP A 139 9.79 -14.00 14.26
N VAL A 140 8.88 -13.09 13.85
CA VAL A 140 7.46 -13.38 13.75
C VAL A 140 6.94 -12.99 12.39
N PHE A 141 6.13 -13.86 11.77
CA PHE A 141 5.42 -13.58 10.54
C PHE A 141 3.90 -13.55 10.78
N VAL A 142 3.32 -12.37 10.67
CA VAL A 142 1.88 -12.14 10.82
C VAL A 142 1.24 -12.13 9.44
N ASN A 143 0.37 -13.10 9.19
CA ASN A 143 -0.35 -13.25 7.93
C ASN A 143 -1.82 -12.84 8.12
N PHE A 144 -2.15 -11.71 7.53
CA PHE A 144 -3.51 -11.16 7.48
C PHE A 144 -4.01 -10.99 6.04
N ARG A 145 -3.62 -11.92 5.16
CA ARG A 145 -4.18 -11.99 3.80
C ARG A 145 -5.67 -12.21 3.83
N GLU A 146 -6.33 -11.77 2.78
CA GLU A 146 -7.74 -12.00 2.55
C GLU A 146 -8.05 -13.51 2.54
N LYS A 147 -9.24 -13.86 3.00
CA LYS A 147 -9.77 -15.23 2.92
C LYS A 147 -10.90 -15.30 1.90
N ALA A 148 -11.06 -16.44 1.26
CA ALA A 148 -12.27 -16.70 0.47
C ALA A 148 -13.49 -16.75 1.41
N PRO A 149 -14.66 -16.22 0.98
CA PRO A 149 -15.91 -16.46 1.70
C PRO A 149 -16.18 -17.95 1.87
N ALA A 150 -16.84 -18.37 2.94
CA ALA A 150 -17.16 -19.78 3.21
C ALA A 150 -18.00 -20.42 2.08
N ALA A 151 -18.79 -19.63 1.38
CA ALA A 151 -19.60 -20.07 0.24
C ALA A 151 -18.82 -20.17 -1.08
N ALA A 152 -17.53 -19.85 -1.13
CA ALA A 152 -16.72 -19.96 -2.33
C ALA A 152 -16.46 -21.43 -2.69
N THR A 153 -16.64 -21.77 -3.96
CA THR A 153 -16.43 -23.12 -4.51
C THR A 153 -15.44 -23.06 -5.70
N PRO A 154 -14.74 -24.15 -6.05
CA PRO A 154 -13.82 -24.17 -7.17
C PRO A 154 -14.47 -23.81 -8.51
N ASP A 155 -15.76 -23.99 -8.65
CA ASP A 155 -16.58 -23.75 -9.84
C ASP A 155 -17.47 -22.50 -9.75
N MET A 156 -17.21 -21.61 -8.79
CA MET A 156 -18.00 -20.39 -8.61
C MET A 156 -17.98 -19.43 -9.80
N TRP A 157 -16.97 -19.52 -10.64
CA TRP A 157 -16.87 -18.77 -11.89
C TRP A 157 -17.25 -19.62 -13.08
N GLN A 158 -18.24 -19.14 -13.85
CA GLN A 158 -18.60 -19.78 -15.13
C GLN A 158 -17.57 -19.48 -16.19
N LEU A 159 -17.24 -20.48 -17.01
CA LEU A 159 -16.29 -20.36 -18.12
C LEU A 159 -17.02 -20.32 -19.46
N ASP A 160 -16.47 -19.58 -20.41
CA ASP A 160 -16.84 -19.64 -21.81
C ASP A 160 -16.26 -20.90 -22.49
N ALA A 161 -16.51 -21.05 -23.78
CA ALA A 161 -16.03 -22.19 -24.57
C ALA A 161 -14.49 -22.25 -24.72
N GLU A 162 -13.84 -21.14 -24.53
CA GLU A 162 -12.39 -20.95 -24.58
C GLU A 162 -11.73 -21.11 -23.20
N GLY A 163 -12.51 -21.30 -22.13
CA GLY A 163 -12.04 -21.48 -20.75
C GLY A 163 -11.77 -20.18 -19.99
N ASN A 164 -12.22 -19.02 -20.47
CA ASN A 164 -12.11 -17.75 -19.78
C ASN A 164 -13.30 -17.54 -18.83
N VAL A 165 -13.09 -16.85 -17.73
CA VAL A 165 -14.17 -16.48 -16.79
C VAL A 165 -15.09 -15.46 -17.46
N ILE A 166 -16.38 -15.83 -17.59
CA ILE A 166 -17.40 -14.97 -18.21
C ILE A 166 -17.51 -13.64 -17.44
N GLY A 167 -17.51 -12.52 -18.17
CA GLY A 167 -17.67 -11.17 -17.60
C GLY A 167 -16.52 -10.73 -16.72
N ASN A 168 -15.36 -11.37 -16.80
CA ASN A 168 -14.16 -11.07 -16.01
C ASN A 168 -14.42 -11.07 -14.47
N GLN A 169 -15.37 -11.84 -13.99
CA GLN A 169 -15.82 -11.87 -12.59
C GLN A 169 -14.73 -12.24 -11.57
N LYS A 170 -13.58 -12.78 -12.03
CA LYS A 170 -12.42 -13.03 -11.17
C LYS A 170 -11.64 -11.76 -10.82
N ALA A 171 -11.83 -10.66 -11.55
CA ALA A 171 -11.13 -9.40 -11.38
C ALA A 171 -12.06 -8.24 -10.99
N ILE A 172 -13.33 -8.28 -11.40
CA ILE A 172 -14.29 -7.19 -11.19
C ILE A 172 -15.61 -7.74 -10.64
N GLY A 173 -16.19 -7.03 -9.69
CA GLY A 173 -17.47 -7.37 -9.06
C GLY A 173 -17.33 -8.15 -7.76
N GLY A 174 -18.44 -8.51 -7.13
CA GLY A 174 -18.46 -9.07 -5.79
C GLY A 174 -17.77 -10.43 -5.64
N LYS A 175 -17.69 -11.23 -6.72
CA LYS A 175 -17.01 -12.53 -6.69
C LYS A 175 -15.47 -12.41 -6.69
N SER A 176 -14.92 -11.24 -7.01
CA SER A 176 -13.46 -11.00 -6.98
C SER A 176 -12.96 -10.56 -5.61
N VAL A 177 -13.86 -10.26 -4.68
CA VAL A 177 -13.52 -9.70 -3.36
C VAL A 177 -13.32 -10.82 -2.34
N GLY A 178 -12.21 -10.79 -1.61
CA GLY A 178 -11.95 -11.64 -0.45
C GLY A 178 -12.34 -10.95 0.86
N ILE A 179 -12.57 -11.75 1.91
CA ILE A 179 -12.79 -11.25 3.26
C ILE A 179 -11.54 -10.48 3.71
N PRO A 180 -11.65 -9.19 4.04
CA PRO A 180 -10.49 -8.36 4.34
C PRO A 180 -9.81 -8.77 5.65
N GLY A 181 -8.49 -8.63 5.71
CA GLY A 181 -7.71 -8.99 6.88
C GLY A 181 -6.93 -7.82 7.49
N ASN A 182 -6.80 -6.69 6.77
CA ASN A 182 -5.89 -5.61 7.14
C ASN A 182 -6.14 -5.07 8.55
N VAL A 183 -7.38 -4.72 8.88
CA VAL A 183 -7.70 -4.12 10.19
C VAL A 183 -7.41 -5.08 11.34
N LYS A 184 -7.79 -6.37 11.22
CA LYS A 184 -7.44 -7.39 12.23
C LYS A 184 -5.94 -7.64 12.33
N GLY A 185 -5.21 -7.59 11.21
CA GLY A 185 -3.76 -7.71 11.20
C GLY A 185 -3.05 -6.57 11.92
N MET A 186 -3.51 -5.34 11.68
CA MET A 186 -2.97 -4.15 12.34
C MET A 186 -3.28 -4.16 13.85
N GLU A 187 -4.52 -4.47 14.24
CA GLU A 187 -4.89 -4.60 15.66
C GLU A 187 -4.06 -5.69 16.35
N TYR A 188 -3.96 -6.86 15.76
CA TYR A 188 -3.16 -7.96 16.32
C TYR A 188 -1.69 -7.58 16.51
N ALA A 189 -1.07 -6.96 15.49
CA ALA A 189 0.33 -6.54 15.58
C ALA A 189 0.51 -5.47 16.67
N PHE A 190 -0.36 -4.49 16.73
CA PHE A 190 -0.35 -3.44 17.75
C PHE A 190 -0.48 -3.99 19.17
N GLU A 191 -1.46 -4.86 19.41
CA GLU A 191 -1.71 -5.43 20.75
C GLU A 191 -0.60 -6.36 21.24
N LYS A 192 0.05 -7.10 20.32
CA LYS A 192 1.03 -8.13 20.68
C LYS A 192 2.47 -7.61 20.70
N TYR A 193 2.80 -6.70 19.80
CA TYR A 193 4.19 -6.30 19.53
C TYR A 193 4.39 -4.78 19.61
N GLY A 194 3.33 -4.01 19.84
CA GLY A 194 3.40 -2.57 20.09
C GLY A 194 4.17 -2.24 21.37
N SER A 195 4.67 -1.02 21.46
CA SER A 195 5.47 -0.56 22.62
C SER A 195 4.68 -0.40 23.90
N GLY A 196 3.36 -0.20 23.80
CA GLY A 196 2.51 0.23 24.91
C GLY A 196 2.70 1.71 25.33
N ASN A 197 3.53 2.47 24.61
CA ASN A 197 3.78 3.89 24.89
C ASN A 197 2.83 4.82 24.12
N VAL A 198 2.23 4.32 23.04
CA VAL A 198 1.22 5.02 22.23
C VAL A 198 -0.07 4.23 22.25
N THR A 199 -1.19 4.92 22.11
CA THR A 199 -2.53 4.31 22.12
C THR A 199 -2.98 3.93 20.70
N TRP A 200 -3.97 3.05 20.59
CA TRP A 200 -4.62 2.71 19.33
C TRP A 200 -5.20 3.93 18.62
N GLU A 201 -5.78 4.86 19.37
CA GLU A 201 -6.29 6.13 18.83
C GLU A 201 -5.15 6.97 18.24
N GLU A 202 -4.01 7.10 18.94
CA GLU A 202 -2.87 7.90 18.48
C GLU A 202 -2.26 7.38 17.18
N VAL A 203 -2.22 6.06 16.96
CA VAL A 203 -1.70 5.49 15.71
C VAL A 203 -2.66 5.63 14.52
N ILE A 204 -3.98 5.77 14.77
CA ILE A 204 -4.99 5.92 13.70
C ILE A 204 -5.31 7.39 13.41
N ALA A 205 -5.28 8.26 14.41
CA ALA A 205 -5.68 9.66 14.29
C ALA A 205 -5.01 10.42 13.12
N PRO A 206 -3.71 10.25 12.83
CA PRO A 206 -3.08 10.90 11.67
C PRO A 206 -3.71 10.48 10.35
N SER A 207 -4.13 9.23 10.21
CA SER A 207 -4.80 8.71 9.01
C SER A 207 -6.22 9.24 8.87
N VAL A 208 -6.96 9.41 9.98
CA VAL A 208 -8.26 10.09 9.98
C VAL A 208 -8.09 11.51 9.47
N LYS A 209 -7.14 12.26 10.02
CA LYS A 209 -6.82 13.63 9.60
C LYS A 209 -6.44 13.70 8.12
N LEU A 210 -5.56 12.80 7.66
CA LEU A 210 -5.15 12.74 6.25
C LEU A 210 -6.34 12.50 5.31
N ALA A 211 -7.30 11.65 5.69
CA ALA A 211 -8.50 11.40 4.89
C ALA A 211 -9.45 12.61 4.87
N GLU A 212 -9.54 13.39 5.95
CA GLU A 212 -10.38 14.59 6.07
C GLU A 212 -9.78 15.80 5.35
N GLU A 213 -8.49 16.07 5.60
CA GLU A 213 -7.78 17.24 5.06
C GLU A 213 -7.36 17.00 3.61
N GLY A 214 -7.08 15.76 3.26
CA GLY A 214 -6.71 15.33 1.92
C GLY A 214 -5.20 15.35 1.68
N TYR A 215 -4.83 14.88 0.50
CA TYR A 215 -3.46 14.82 -0.01
C TYR A 215 -3.43 15.11 -1.50
N ILE A 216 -2.24 15.41 -2.02
CA ILE A 216 -2.08 15.81 -3.42
C ILE A 216 -2.17 14.60 -4.35
N VAL A 217 -2.97 14.73 -5.40
CA VAL A 217 -3.05 13.73 -6.48
C VAL A 217 -1.72 13.75 -7.25
N THR A 218 -0.99 12.65 -7.12
CA THR A 218 0.29 12.45 -7.84
C THR A 218 0.02 11.93 -9.26
N PRO A 219 1.01 12.00 -10.17
CA PRO A 219 0.88 11.38 -11.50
C PRO A 219 0.55 9.89 -11.45
N THR A 220 1.10 9.15 -10.48
CA THR A 220 0.79 7.72 -10.27
C THR A 220 -0.68 7.53 -9.94
N LEU A 221 -1.18 8.23 -8.92
CA LEU A 221 -2.59 8.14 -8.51
C LEU A 221 -3.53 8.56 -9.65
N TYR A 222 -3.19 9.64 -10.38
CA TYR A 222 -3.96 10.06 -11.56
C TYR A 222 -4.06 8.96 -12.61
N ASN A 223 -2.94 8.31 -12.95
CA ASN A 223 -2.92 7.24 -13.95
C ASN A 223 -3.74 6.03 -13.51
N ASP A 224 -3.70 5.67 -12.23
CA ASP A 224 -4.49 4.59 -11.67
C ASP A 224 -5.99 4.91 -11.67
N MET A 225 -6.37 6.14 -11.29
CA MET A 225 -7.75 6.63 -11.41
C MET A 225 -8.21 6.64 -12.87
N PHE A 226 -7.37 7.13 -13.79
CA PHE A 226 -7.69 7.17 -15.21
C PHE A 226 -7.90 5.75 -15.78
N GLY A 227 -7.01 4.81 -15.43
CA GLY A 227 -7.14 3.41 -15.83
C GLY A 227 -8.37 2.70 -15.25
N SER A 228 -8.91 3.22 -14.14
CA SER A 228 -10.08 2.66 -13.45
C SER A 228 -11.40 3.39 -13.79
N TYR A 229 -11.39 4.39 -14.68
CA TYR A 229 -12.54 5.25 -14.94
C TYR A 229 -13.81 4.49 -15.32
N ASP A 230 -13.71 3.51 -16.20
CA ASP A 230 -14.87 2.69 -16.62
C ASP A 230 -15.48 1.93 -15.42
N ALA A 231 -14.63 1.42 -14.51
CA ALA A 231 -15.10 0.76 -13.31
C ALA A 231 -15.78 1.78 -12.36
N MET A 232 -15.24 2.97 -12.20
CA MET A 232 -15.84 4.03 -11.38
C MET A 232 -17.22 4.43 -11.90
N VAL A 233 -17.39 4.53 -13.21
CA VAL A 233 -18.70 4.84 -13.84
C VAL A 233 -19.70 3.69 -13.67
N ASN A 234 -19.25 2.44 -13.77
CA ASN A 234 -20.12 1.26 -13.69
C ASN A 234 -20.46 0.84 -12.25
N TYR A 235 -19.68 1.26 -11.28
CA TYR A 235 -19.88 0.98 -9.85
C TYR A 235 -20.04 2.30 -9.06
N PRO A 236 -21.27 2.80 -8.88
CA PRO A 236 -21.50 4.10 -8.25
C PRO A 236 -20.86 4.27 -6.86
N GLU A 237 -20.79 3.22 -6.06
CA GLU A 237 -20.12 3.25 -4.75
C GLU A 237 -18.63 3.55 -4.88
N PHE A 238 -17.99 3.12 -5.97
CA PHE A 238 -16.61 3.45 -6.29
C PHE A 238 -16.50 4.86 -6.88
N GLY A 239 -17.33 5.18 -7.86
CA GLY A 239 -17.33 6.49 -8.54
C GLY A 239 -17.62 7.66 -7.60
N ASN A 240 -18.56 7.51 -6.66
CA ASN A 240 -18.88 8.53 -5.67
C ASN A 240 -17.70 8.92 -4.76
N VAL A 241 -16.71 8.05 -4.63
CA VAL A 241 -15.50 8.31 -3.84
C VAL A 241 -14.40 8.93 -4.68
N TYR A 242 -14.15 8.41 -5.90
CA TYR A 242 -12.94 8.72 -6.65
C TYR A 242 -13.16 9.61 -7.88
N LEU A 243 -14.39 9.97 -8.21
CA LEU A 243 -14.69 10.99 -9.22
C LEU A 243 -15.00 12.33 -8.54
N ASN A 244 -14.65 13.42 -9.19
CA ASN A 244 -15.01 14.76 -8.73
C ASN A 244 -16.51 15.06 -8.95
N ALA A 245 -16.95 16.25 -8.56
CA ALA A 245 -18.36 16.65 -8.67
C ALA A 245 -18.92 16.66 -10.10
N ASP A 246 -18.05 16.74 -11.10
CA ASP A 246 -18.41 16.72 -12.53
C ASP A 246 -18.40 15.27 -13.09
N GLY A 247 -18.14 14.25 -12.26
CA GLY A 247 -18.02 12.85 -12.68
C GLY A 247 -16.74 12.55 -13.45
N LEU A 248 -15.71 13.35 -13.28
CA LEU A 248 -14.40 13.20 -13.93
C LEU A 248 -13.31 12.86 -12.93
N ASN A 249 -12.18 12.34 -13.43
CA ASN A 249 -11.00 12.12 -12.60
C ASN A 249 -10.44 13.44 -12.05
N TYR A 250 -9.99 13.41 -10.79
CA TYR A 250 -9.13 14.46 -10.25
C TYR A 250 -7.88 14.61 -11.11
N GLN A 251 -7.33 15.83 -11.18
CA GLN A 251 -6.12 16.12 -11.94
C GLN A 251 -4.87 16.04 -11.04
N VAL A 252 -3.69 15.87 -11.66
CA VAL A 252 -2.42 15.98 -10.94
C VAL A 252 -2.31 17.35 -10.28
N GLY A 253 -2.00 17.38 -8.98
CA GLY A 253 -1.94 18.60 -8.19
C GLY A 253 -3.23 18.95 -7.44
N ASP A 254 -4.36 18.33 -7.77
CA ASP A 254 -5.60 18.49 -6.99
C ASP A 254 -5.44 17.91 -5.59
N THR A 255 -6.24 18.40 -4.66
CA THR A 255 -6.36 17.79 -3.32
C THR A 255 -7.49 16.77 -3.34
N PHE A 256 -7.15 15.50 -3.11
CA PHE A 256 -8.13 14.43 -2.94
C PHE A 256 -8.46 14.23 -1.46
N LYS A 257 -9.75 14.06 -1.14
CA LYS A 257 -10.26 13.83 0.22
C LYS A 257 -11.20 12.63 0.23
N ASN A 258 -11.21 11.90 1.34
CA ASN A 258 -12.15 10.78 1.54
C ASN A 258 -12.79 10.86 2.94
N PRO A 259 -13.78 11.74 3.14
CA PRO A 259 -14.43 11.92 4.43
C PRO A 259 -15.19 10.69 4.92
N ASP A 260 -15.61 9.80 4.03
CA ASP A 260 -16.29 8.56 4.43
C ASP A 260 -15.30 7.52 4.95
N LEU A 261 -14.09 7.45 4.37
CA LEU A 261 -12.99 6.67 4.94
C LEU A 261 -12.57 7.24 6.31
N ALA A 262 -12.50 8.55 6.47
CA ALA A 262 -12.21 9.16 7.76
C ALA A 262 -13.21 8.74 8.85
N LYS A 263 -14.51 8.72 8.55
CA LYS A 263 -15.54 8.21 9.48
C LYS A 263 -15.34 6.74 9.82
N THR A 264 -14.99 5.93 8.83
CA THR A 264 -14.73 4.49 9.04
C THR A 264 -13.48 4.28 9.90
N LEU A 265 -12.39 5.01 9.63
CA LEU A 265 -11.16 4.97 10.45
C LEU A 265 -11.44 5.46 11.88
N LYS A 266 -12.26 6.50 12.05
CA LYS A 266 -12.68 6.98 13.38
C LYS A 266 -13.46 5.90 14.13
N ALA A 267 -14.36 5.19 13.46
CA ALA A 267 -15.10 4.10 14.10
C ALA A 267 -14.17 2.94 14.52
N ILE A 268 -13.15 2.63 13.70
CA ILE A 268 -12.11 1.64 14.03
C ILE A 268 -11.25 2.13 15.21
N SER A 269 -10.90 3.41 15.23
CA SER A 269 -10.17 4.04 16.34
C SER A 269 -10.93 3.91 17.66
N ASP A 270 -12.24 4.15 17.65
CA ASP A 270 -13.08 4.18 18.85
C ASP A 270 -13.49 2.78 19.33
N GLY A 271 -13.68 1.82 18.43
CA GLY A 271 -14.26 0.51 18.71
C GLY A 271 -13.38 -0.69 18.37
N GLY A 272 -12.10 -0.46 18.01
CA GLY A 272 -11.20 -1.53 17.58
C GLY A 272 -11.61 -2.13 16.24
N ALA A 273 -10.99 -3.25 15.90
CA ALA A 273 -11.31 -3.97 14.67
C ALA A 273 -12.76 -4.48 14.64
N ASP A 274 -13.36 -4.73 15.78
CA ASP A 274 -14.76 -5.22 15.85
C ASP A 274 -15.74 -4.22 15.23
N ALA A 275 -15.46 -2.91 15.29
CA ALA A 275 -16.27 -1.89 14.62
C ALA A 275 -16.30 -2.06 13.09
N PHE A 276 -15.27 -2.66 12.50
CA PHE A 276 -15.16 -2.93 11.07
C PHE A 276 -15.76 -4.28 10.67
N TYR A 277 -15.55 -5.32 11.49
CA TYR A 277 -15.95 -6.70 11.17
C TYR A 277 -17.36 -7.07 11.65
N THR A 278 -17.98 -6.19 12.44
CA THR A 278 -19.34 -6.39 12.97
C THR A 278 -20.19 -5.14 12.75
N GLY A 279 -21.47 -5.23 13.07
CA GLY A 279 -22.38 -4.09 13.07
C GLY A 279 -22.61 -3.45 11.69
N ALA A 280 -22.76 -2.13 11.66
CA ALA A 280 -23.25 -1.40 10.48
C ALA A 280 -22.23 -1.35 9.32
N ILE A 281 -20.92 -1.27 9.61
CA ILE A 281 -19.88 -1.25 8.57
C ILE A 281 -19.82 -2.62 7.89
N ALA A 282 -19.77 -3.70 8.66
CA ALA A 282 -19.80 -5.07 8.15
C ALA A 282 -21.05 -5.33 7.31
N GLN A 283 -22.23 -4.92 7.78
CA GLN A 283 -23.47 -5.09 7.03
C GLN A 283 -23.43 -4.38 5.68
N LYS A 284 -22.92 -3.14 5.63
CA LYS A 284 -22.75 -2.43 4.35
C LYS A 284 -21.78 -3.13 3.40
N MET A 285 -20.68 -3.72 3.91
CA MET A 285 -19.77 -4.52 3.08
C MET A 285 -20.49 -5.73 2.50
N VAL A 286 -21.21 -6.49 3.32
CA VAL A 286 -22.00 -7.65 2.88
C VAL A 286 -23.03 -7.25 1.83
N ASP A 287 -23.81 -6.20 2.08
CA ASP A 287 -24.85 -5.73 1.17
C ASP A 287 -24.24 -5.29 -0.18
N THR A 288 -23.14 -4.53 -0.15
CA THR A 288 -22.51 -4.02 -1.37
C THR A 288 -21.85 -5.13 -2.17
N VAL A 289 -21.07 -6.00 -1.54
CA VAL A 289 -20.40 -7.11 -2.21
C VAL A 289 -21.44 -8.05 -2.85
N ASN A 290 -22.52 -8.37 -2.13
CA ASN A 290 -23.58 -9.26 -2.63
C ASN A 290 -24.47 -8.61 -3.69
N LYS A 291 -24.67 -7.29 -3.65
CA LYS A 291 -25.32 -6.53 -4.73
C LYS A 291 -24.64 -6.77 -6.08
N TYR A 292 -23.31 -6.93 -6.08
CA TYR A 292 -22.52 -7.21 -7.28
C TYR A 292 -22.15 -8.69 -7.45
N GLY A 293 -22.99 -9.59 -6.91
CA GLY A 293 -22.90 -11.04 -7.12
C GLY A 293 -21.86 -11.76 -6.25
N GLY A 294 -21.40 -11.12 -5.18
CA GLY A 294 -20.47 -11.72 -4.21
C GLY A 294 -21.14 -12.73 -3.27
N LEU A 295 -20.34 -13.23 -2.34
CA LEU A 295 -20.71 -14.36 -1.47
C LEU A 295 -20.46 -14.06 0.03
N PHE A 296 -20.36 -12.79 0.41
CA PHE A 296 -20.07 -12.42 1.80
C PHE A 296 -21.24 -12.72 2.72
N THR A 297 -20.92 -13.14 3.93
CA THR A 297 -21.84 -13.22 5.06
C THR A 297 -21.28 -12.42 6.23
N MET A 298 -22.14 -12.06 7.19
CA MET A 298 -21.69 -11.45 8.44
C MET A 298 -20.78 -12.38 9.23
N ASP A 299 -21.00 -13.68 9.16
CA ASP A 299 -20.19 -14.70 9.83
C ASP A 299 -18.78 -14.79 9.20
N ASP A 300 -18.64 -14.62 7.89
CA ASP A 300 -17.34 -14.58 7.23
C ASP A 300 -16.46 -13.43 7.77
N LEU A 301 -17.07 -12.26 7.99
CA LEU A 301 -16.39 -11.11 8.55
C LEU A 301 -16.08 -11.31 10.03
N ALA A 302 -17.08 -11.66 10.84
CA ALA A 302 -16.95 -11.81 12.29
C ALA A 302 -15.94 -12.91 12.69
N ASN A 303 -15.79 -13.96 11.87
CA ASN A 303 -14.88 -15.09 12.12
C ASN A 303 -13.53 -14.94 11.39
N TYR A 304 -13.18 -13.74 10.89
CA TYR A 304 -11.87 -13.55 10.32
C TYR A 304 -10.78 -13.62 11.41
N GLU A 305 -9.76 -14.43 11.18
CA GLU A 305 -8.63 -14.62 12.09
C GLU A 305 -7.31 -14.45 11.36
N VAL A 306 -6.36 -13.78 12.01
CA VAL A 306 -4.96 -13.64 11.61
C VAL A 306 -4.26 -15.00 11.80
N LYS A 307 -3.29 -15.31 10.94
CA LYS A 307 -2.40 -16.47 11.11
C LYS A 307 -1.01 -15.99 11.47
N VAL A 308 -0.43 -16.57 12.48
CA VAL A 308 0.93 -16.26 12.94
C VAL A 308 1.82 -17.47 12.74
N MET A 309 3.06 -17.23 12.30
CA MET A 309 4.11 -18.23 12.15
C MET A 309 5.37 -17.67 12.82
N GLU A 310 5.99 -18.51 13.62
CA GLU A 310 7.27 -18.28 14.32
C GLU A 310 8.40 -18.98 13.58
#